data_9f695e97425c241bea9f8aad0881bd22
#
_entry.id   9f695e97425c241bea9f8aad0881bd22
#
_cell.length_a   1.000
_cell.length_b   1.000
_cell.length_c   1.000
_cell.angle_alpha   90.00
_cell.angle_beta   90.00
_cell.angle_gamma   90.00
#
_symmetry.space_group_name_H-M   'P 1'
#
loop_
_entity.id
_entity.type
_entity.pdbx_description
1 polymer ?
#
loop_
_entity_poly.entity_id
_entity_poly.type
_entity_poly.pdbx_seq_one_letter_code
_entity_poly.pdbx_strand_id
1 'polypeptide(L)'
;MKEIADAGMLNDYMTKNQIENLFETKQLPFRLCEYDRGEILNNIRDSGSCLQFVVAGEVQIYAVRSDGSRYPLCYLDGFTVLGDMEFCGEDYLPFLVEAVRKVHCIELPLYGCRAALWNDNTFLRYLLRSVSHKLALVSRQDAEYSTLEEKLLHYLRQECPGGQMHGVEHTATHLHCSRRQMQRL
;
A
#
# COMPACT_ATOMS: atom_id res chain seq x y z
N MET A 1 7.76 -13.76 2.78
CA MET A 1 6.82 -13.92 1.65
C MET A 1 6.72 -15.40 1.28
N LYS A 2 5.49 -15.89 1.07
CA LYS A 2 5.19 -17.26 0.69
C LYS A 2 4.17 -17.25 -0.45
N GLU A 3 4.49 -17.92 -1.56
CA GLU A 3 3.53 -18.13 -2.63
C GLU A 3 2.50 -19.19 -2.22
N ILE A 4 1.23 -18.93 -2.46
CA ILE A 4 0.12 -19.82 -2.15
C ILE A 4 -0.34 -20.51 -3.45
N ALA A 5 -0.09 -21.81 -3.55
CA ALA A 5 -0.50 -22.62 -4.69
C ALA A 5 -1.97 -23.10 -4.56
N ASP A 6 -2.89 -22.17 -4.31
CA ASP A 6 -4.33 -22.40 -4.21
C ASP A 6 -5.06 -21.60 -5.30
N ALA A 7 -5.39 -22.28 -6.40
CA ALA A 7 -6.08 -21.68 -7.52
C ALA A 7 -7.51 -21.22 -7.17
N GLY A 8 -8.18 -21.89 -6.22
CA GLY A 8 -9.51 -21.51 -5.74
C GLY A 8 -9.45 -20.17 -5.01
N MET A 9 -8.55 -20.07 -4.04
CA MET A 9 -8.35 -18.83 -3.27
C MET A 9 -7.91 -17.66 -4.16
N LEU A 10 -7.02 -17.89 -5.14
CA LEU A 10 -6.64 -16.88 -6.12
C LEU A 10 -7.88 -16.38 -6.89
N ASN A 11 -8.68 -17.31 -7.44
CA ASN A 11 -9.88 -16.98 -8.21
C ASN A 11 -10.93 -16.22 -7.38
N ASP A 12 -11.12 -16.59 -6.12
CA ASP A 12 -12.03 -15.90 -5.20
C ASP A 12 -11.61 -14.42 -4.99
N TYR A 13 -10.32 -14.18 -4.74
CA TYR A 13 -9.79 -12.82 -4.61
C TYR A 13 -9.85 -12.05 -5.93
N MET A 14 -9.53 -12.68 -7.06
CA MET A 14 -9.64 -12.07 -8.41
C MET A 14 -11.07 -11.61 -8.69
N THR A 15 -12.05 -12.48 -8.41
CA THR A 15 -13.49 -12.20 -8.63
C THR A 15 -14.00 -11.13 -7.68
N LYS A 16 -13.74 -11.29 -6.37
CA LYS A 16 -14.19 -10.35 -5.34
C LYS A 16 -13.72 -8.91 -5.62
N ASN A 17 -12.48 -8.75 -6.06
CA ASN A 17 -11.87 -7.45 -6.32
C ASN A 17 -11.96 -7.04 -7.79
N GLN A 18 -12.60 -7.84 -8.65
CA GLN A 18 -12.79 -7.58 -10.08
C GLN A 18 -11.46 -7.29 -10.82
N ILE A 19 -10.38 -7.96 -10.43
CA ILE A 19 -9.03 -7.63 -10.91
C ILE A 19 -8.91 -7.83 -12.42
N GLU A 20 -9.54 -8.86 -12.99
CA GLU A 20 -9.52 -9.09 -14.45
C GLU A 20 -10.13 -7.94 -15.24
N ASN A 21 -11.09 -7.20 -14.65
CA ASN A 21 -11.74 -6.07 -15.29
C ASN A 21 -10.86 -4.82 -15.35
N LEU A 22 -9.73 -4.84 -14.64
CA LEU A 22 -8.74 -3.75 -14.66
C LEU A 22 -7.89 -3.77 -15.94
N PHE A 23 -7.98 -4.84 -16.75
CA PHE A 23 -7.12 -5.08 -17.90
C PHE A 23 -7.91 -5.41 -19.16
N GLU A 24 -7.46 -4.87 -20.30
CA GLU A 24 -7.81 -5.36 -21.64
C GLU A 24 -6.96 -6.57 -22.00
N THR A 25 -5.70 -6.55 -21.57
CA THR A 25 -4.72 -7.62 -21.75
C THR A 25 -5.18 -8.89 -21.02
N LYS A 26 -5.20 -10.02 -21.74
CA LYS A 26 -5.64 -11.31 -21.22
C LYS A 26 -4.47 -12.22 -20.90
N GLN A 27 -4.73 -13.28 -20.15
CA GLN A 27 -3.75 -14.31 -19.77
C GLN A 27 -2.52 -13.77 -19.02
N LEU A 28 -2.75 -12.78 -18.16
CA LEU A 28 -1.71 -12.25 -17.30
C LEU A 28 -1.32 -13.27 -16.22
N PRO A 29 -0.02 -13.43 -15.91
CA PRO A 29 0.50 -14.47 -15.01
C PRO A 29 0.34 -14.07 -13.53
N PHE A 30 -0.89 -14.00 -13.05
CA PHE A 30 -1.17 -13.69 -11.65
C PHE A 30 -0.76 -14.84 -10.74
N ARG A 31 -0.23 -14.50 -9.55
CA ARG A 31 0.05 -15.44 -8.47
C ARG A 31 -0.40 -14.85 -7.13
N LEU A 32 -0.81 -15.72 -6.19
CA LEU A 32 -1.20 -15.32 -4.85
C LEU A 32 -0.02 -15.48 -3.91
N CYS A 33 0.28 -14.42 -3.14
CA CYS A 33 1.34 -14.40 -2.15
C CYS A 33 0.80 -13.99 -0.77
N GLU A 34 1.38 -14.56 0.27
CA GLU A 34 1.14 -14.23 1.67
C GLU A 34 2.38 -13.58 2.27
N TYR A 35 2.16 -12.51 3.03
CA TYR A 35 3.18 -11.82 3.81
C TYR A 35 2.76 -11.81 5.27
N ASP A 36 3.64 -12.27 6.15
CA ASP A 36 3.43 -12.17 7.58
C ASP A 36 3.73 -10.75 8.09
N ARG A 37 3.21 -10.43 9.27
CA ARG A 37 3.45 -9.13 9.92
C ARG A 37 4.93 -8.80 9.99
N GLY A 38 5.30 -7.58 9.59
CA GLY A 38 6.67 -7.07 9.56
C GLY A 38 7.46 -7.44 8.31
N GLU A 39 6.91 -8.25 7.41
CA GLU A 39 7.56 -8.52 6.13
C GLU A 39 7.41 -7.32 5.18
N ILE A 40 8.46 -7.07 4.39
CA ILE A 40 8.49 -6.02 3.37
C ILE A 40 7.97 -6.59 2.05
N LEU A 41 6.96 -5.94 1.49
CA LEU A 41 6.32 -6.36 0.23
C LEU A 41 7.16 -5.97 -0.98
N ASN A 42 7.65 -4.73 -1.00
CA ASN A 42 8.52 -4.25 -2.07
C ASN A 42 9.99 -4.43 -1.69
N ASN A 43 10.55 -5.57 -2.03
CA ASN A 43 12.00 -5.74 -1.87
C ASN A 43 12.73 -4.89 -2.94
N ILE A 44 13.62 -4.00 -2.51
CA ILE A 44 14.40 -3.10 -3.39
C ILE A 44 15.15 -3.86 -4.50
N ARG A 45 15.48 -5.12 -4.29
CA ARG A 45 16.16 -5.97 -5.28
C ARG A 45 15.26 -6.41 -6.43
N ASP A 46 13.94 -6.45 -6.18
CA ASP A 46 12.91 -6.88 -7.14
C ASP A 46 11.92 -5.75 -7.46
N SER A 47 12.16 -4.53 -6.92
CA SER A 47 11.32 -3.36 -7.19
C SER A 47 11.28 -3.06 -8.67
N GLY A 48 10.08 -2.87 -9.21
CA GLY A 48 9.84 -2.70 -10.64
C GLY A 48 9.63 -4.00 -11.42
N SER A 49 9.81 -5.16 -10.79
CA SER A 49 9.59 -6.46 -11.43
C SER A 49 8.16 -6.97 -11.33
N CYS A 50 7.32 -6.45 -10.44
CA CYS A 50 5.92 -6.84 -10.31
C CYS A 50 5.02 -5.69 -9.84
N LEU A 51 3.74 -5.77 -10.23
CA LEU A 51 2.65 -5.06 -9.60
C LEU A 51 2.05 -5.96 -8.52
N GLN A 52 1.66 -5.37 -7.39
CA GLN A 52 1.10 -6.09 -6.26
C GLN A 52 -0.27 -5.52 -5.90
N PHE A 53 -1.31 -6.33 -5.98
CA PHE A 53 -2.67 -5.97 -5.58
C PHE A 53 -2.91 -6.53 -4.18
N VAL A 54 -2.90 -5.67 -3.18
CA VAL A 54 -3.27 -6.05 -1.81
C VAL A 54 -4.77 -6.36 -1.82
N VAL A 55 -5.14 -7.57 -1.42
CA VAL A 55 -6.54 -8.06 -1.46
C VAL A 55 -7.09 -8.37 -0.07
N ALA A 56 -6.21 -8.52 0.91
CA ALA A 56 -6.56 -8.63 2.33
C ALA A 56 -5.37 -8.21 3.20
N GLY A 57 -5.68 -7.68 4.38
CA GLY A 57 -4.68 -7.21 5.33
C GLY A 57 -4.47 -5.70 5.25
N GLU A 58 -3.39 -5.23 5.85
CA GLU A 58 -3.07 -3.81 6.00
C GLU A 58 -1.57 -3.62 5.82
N VAL A 59 -1.20 -2.60 5.06
CA VAL A 59 0.20 -2.25 4.80
C VAL A 59 0.48 -0.81 5.23
N GLN A 60 1.72 -0.58 5.64
CA GLN A 60 2.27 0.72 5.95
C GLN A 60 3.33 1.09 4.94
N ILE A 61 3.22 2.30 4.37
CA ILE A 61 4.24 2.87 3.50
C ILE A 61 5.05 3.88 4.30
N TYR A 62 6.37 3.76 4.26
CA TYR A 62 7.28 4.71 4.90
C TYR A 62 8.53 4.96 4.06
N ALA A 63 9.09 6.16 4.19
CA ALA A 63 10.39 6.49 3.64
C ALA A 63 11.49 6.22 4.67
N VAL A 64 12.67 5.82 4.20
CA VAL A 64 13.88 5.73 5.05
C VAL A 64 14.71 6.98 4.84
N ARG A 65 14.92 7.75 5.91
CA ARG A 65 15.75 8.96 5.88
C ARG A 65 17.24 8.60 5.86
N SER A 66 18.07 9.57 5.55
CA SER A 66 19.53 9.42 5.52
C SER A 66 20.16 9.00 6.85
N ASP A 67 19.49 9.28 7.97
CA ASP A 67 19.89 8.86 9.32
C ASP A 67 19.37 7.45 9.69
N GLY A 68 18.71 6.75 8.75
CA GLY A 68 18.11 5.43 8.96
C GLY A 68 16.75 5.47 9.66
N SER A 69 16.24 6.63 10.05
CA SER A 69 14.92 6.75 10.66
C SER A 69 13.81 6.53 9.64
N ARG A 70 12.69 5.94 10.10
CA ARG A 70 11.50 5.72 9.29
C ARG A 70 10.60 6.95 9.34
N TYR A 71 10.20 7.44 8.19
CA TYR A 71 9.20 8.49 8.05
C TYR A 71 7.94 7.89 7.46
N PRO A 72 6.89 7.75 8.26
CA PRO A 72 5.63 7.19 7.78
C PRO A 72 4.98 8.11 6.75
N LEU A 73 4.42 7.51 5.70
CA LEU A 73 3.71 8.23 4.64
C LEU A 73 2.22 7.98 4.70
N CYS A 74 1.80 6.73 4.70
CA CYS A 74 0.39 6.37 4.82
C CYS A 74 0.22 4.92 5.25
N TYR A 75 -0.97 4.62 5.78
CA TYR A 75 -1.51 3.28 5.89
C TYR A 75 -2.49 3.04 4.75
N LEU A 76 -2.48 1.83 4.22
CA LEU A 76 -3.45 1.40 3.22
C LEU A 76 -4.09 0.11 3.72
N ASP A 77 -5.38 0.15 3.89
CA ASP A 77 -6.24 -0.99 4.18
C ASP A 77 -7.15 -1.25 2.97
N GLY A 78 -7.56 -2.49 2.80
CA GLY A 78 -8.40 -2.90 1.67
C GLY A 78 -7.65 -3.01 0.34
N PHE A 79 -8.42 -2.94 -0.75
CA PHE A 79 -7.89 -3.17 -2.10
C PHE A 79 -7.06 -1.99 -2.58
N THR A 80 -5.78 -2.23 -2.87
CA THR A 80 -4.85 -1.23 -3.40
C THR A 80 -3.79 -1.89 -4.29
N VAL A 81 -3.22 -1.13 -5.22
CA VAL A 81 -2.09 -1.56 -6.04
C VAL A 81 -0.80 -0.92 -5.53
N LEU A 82 0.27 -1.70 -5.52
CA LEU A 82 1.64 -1.28 -5.21
C LEU A 82 2.52 -1.56 -6.44
N GLY A 83 3.66 -0.89 -6.53
CA GLY A 83 4.54 -0.99 -7.69
C GLY A 83 4.11 -0.10 -8.87
N ASP A 84 3.12 0.76 -8.65
CA ASP A 84 2.60 1.71 -9.64
C ASP A 84 3.64 2.78 -10.02
N MET A 85 4.41 3.28 -9.07
CA MET A 85 5.49 4.25 -9.31
C MET A 85 6.63 3.60 -10.10
N GLU A 86 7.04 2.42 -9.69
CA GLU A 86 8.09 1.64 -10.36
C GLU A 86 7.65 1.20 -11.77
N PHE A 87 6.36 0.94 -11.96
CA PHE A 87 5.82 0.71 -13.30
C PHE A 87 5.96 1.95 -14.18
N CYS A 88 5.71 3.14 -13.64
CA CYS A 88 5.86 4.41 -14.35
C CYS A 88 7.32 4.84 -14.57
N GLY A 89 8.30 4.14 -14.01
CA GLY A 89 9.71 4.42 -14.18
C GLY A 89 10.31 5.37 -13.15
N GLU A 90 9.60 5.60 -12.04
CA GLU A 90 10.12 6.38 -10.91
C GLU A 90 10.93 5.48 -9.97
N ASP A 91 12.23 5.40 -10.21
CA ASP A 91 13.16 4.60 -9.38
C ASP A 91 13.61 5.35 -8.10
N TYR A 92 12.97 6.47 -7.76
CA TYR A 92 13.62 7.54 -7.00
C TYR A 92 13.42 7.54 -5.50
N LEU A 93 12.48 6.83 -4.93
CA LEU A 93 12.27 6.91 -3.50
C LEU A 93 12.36 5.54 -2.85
N PRO A 94 13.25 5.40 -1.84
CA PRO A 94 13.29 4.19 -1.03
C PRO A 94 12.05 4.14 -0.12
N PHE A 95 10.88 4.02 -0.73
CA PHE A 95 9.68 3.70 0.01
C PHE A 95 9.69 2.22 0.30
N LEU A 96 9.49 1.88 1.56
CA LEU A 96 9.28 0.51 1.98
C LEU A 96 7.81 0.32 2.32
N VAL A 97 7.26 -0.80 1.88
CA VAL A 97 5.89 -1.22 2.19
C VAL A 97 5.98 -2.43 3.11
N GLU A 98 5.53 -2.27 4.34
CA GLU A 98 5.58 -3.30 5.39
C GLU A 98 4.18 -3.79 5.72
N ALA A 99 4.03 -5.10 5.87
CA ALA A 99 2.80 -5.72 6.34
C ALA A 99 2.56 -5.40 7.83
N VAL A 100 1.49 -4.68 8.16
CA VAL A 100 1.10 -4.36 9.54
C VAL A 100 0.45 -5.58 10.23
N ARG A 101 -0.24 -6.38 9.45
CA ARG A 101 -0.79 -7.71 9.80
C ARG A 101 -0.49 -8.65 8.65
N LYS A 102 -1.01 -9.87 8.74
CA LYS A 102 -0.96 -10.81 7.62
C LYS A 102 -1.63 -10.20 6.39
N VAL A 103 -0.93 -10.18 5.26
CA VAL A 103 -1.37 -9.61 3.99
C VAL A 103 -1.47 -10.72 2.95
N HIS A 104 -2.57 -10.75 2.22
CA HIS A 104 -2.66 -11.48 0.95
C HIS A 104 -2.54 -10.50 -0.20
N CYS A 105 -1.69 -10.84 -1.14
CA CYS A 105 -1.37 -10.01 -2.28
C CYS A 105 -1.42 -10.84 -3.56
N ILE A 106 -2.12 -10.32 -4.58
CA ILE A 106 -2.03 -10.88 -5.94
C ILE A 106 -0.92 -10.14 -6.66
N GLU A 107 0.11 -10.88 -7.05
CA GLU A 107 1.24 -10.34 -7.77
C GLU A 107 1.10 -10.58 -9.27
N LEU A 108 1.45 -9.58 -10.04
CA LEU A 108 1.58 -9.63 -11.49
C LEU A 108 3.03 -9.35 -11.87
N PRO A 109 3.85 -10.40 -12.15
CA PRO A 109 5.19 -10.21 -12.67
C PRO A 109 5.16 -9.42 -13.98
N LEU A 110 5.97 -8.37 -14.07
CA LEU A 110 5.99 -7.49 -15.24
C LEU A 110 6.84 -8.05 -16.40
N TYR A 111 7.64 -9.06 -16.13
CA TYR A 111 8.44 -9.70 -17.15
C TYR A 111 7.55 -10.29 -18.25
N GLY A 112 7.76 -9.85 -19.47
CA GLY A 112 7.00 -10.30 -20.65
C GLY A 112 5.65 -9.62 -20.88
N CYS A 113 5.07 -8.89 -19.90
CA CYS A 113 3.79 -8.21 -20.06
C CYS A 113 3.85 -6.67 -19.94
N ARG A 114 4.97 -6.11 -19.46
CA ARG A 114 5.10 -4.66 -19.24
C ARG A 114 4.77 -3.83 -20.48
N ALA A 115 5.26 -4.23 -21.65
CA ALA A 115 5.00 -3.52 -22.91
C ALA A 115 3.52 -3.57 -23.31
N ALA A 116 2.85 -4.70 -23.08
CA ALA A 116 1.40 -4.83 -23.31
C ALA A 116 0.60 -3.94 -22.38
N LEU A 117 0.97 -3.88 -21.10
CA LEU A 117 0.32 -3.04 -20.09
C LEU A 117 0.48 -1.55 -20.36
N TRP A 118 1.59 -1.11 -20.97
CA TRP A 118 1.77 0.28 -21.42
C TRP A 118 0.82 0.67 -22.56
N ASN A 119 0.22 -0.29 -23.26
CA ASN A 119 -0.78 -0.07 -24.30
C ASN A 119 -2.20 -0.47 -23.86
N ASP A 120 -2.38 -0.85 -22.61
CA ASP A 120 -3.66 -1.21 -22.00
C ASP A 120 -4.33 0.02 -21.40
N ASN A 121 -5.23 0.63 -22.18
CA ASN A 121 -5.88 1.87 -21.75
C ASN A 121 -6.76 1.69 -20.50
N THR A 122 -7.37 0.52 -20.32
CA THR A 122 -8.18 0.23 -19.13
C THR A 122 -7.30 0.17 -17.90
N PHE A 123 -6.17 -0.53 -17.97
CA PHE A 123 -5.21 -0.58 -16.89
C PHE A 123 -4.57 0.78 -16.58
N LEU A 124 -4.16 1.54 -17.60
CA LEU A 124 -3.56 2.86 -17.38
C LEU A 124 -4.54 3.85 -16.73
N ARG A 125 -5.83 3.82 -17.10
CA ARG A 125 -6.85 4.63 -16.44
C ARG A 125 -7.07 4.22 -14.99
N TYR A 126 -7.05 2.92 -14.69
CA TYR A 126 -7.09 2.42 -13.32
C TYR A 126 -5.88 2.91 -12.52
N LEU A 127 -4.67 2.75 -13.08
CA LEU A 127 -3.42 3.17 -12.45
C LEU A 127 -3.42 4.68 -12.13
N LEU A 128 -3.84 5.51 -13.09
CA LEU A 128 -3.96 6.95 -12.91
C LEU A 128 -4.91 7.31 -11.76
N ARG A 129 -6.07 6.63 -11.68
CA ARG A 129 -7.03 6.83 -10.57
C ARG A 129 -6.44 6.41 -9.24
N SER A 130 -5.72 5.29 -9.19
CA SER A 130 -5.06 4.79 -7.99
C SER A 130 -4.02 5.77 -7.47
N VAL A 131 -3.13 6.24 -8.34
CA VAL A 131 -2.10 7.25 -7.98
C VAL A 131 -2.74 8.55 -7.53
N SER A 132 -3.77 9.04 -8.25
CA SER A 132 -4.50 10.25 -7.87
C SER A 132 -5.18 10.12 -6.51
N HIS A 133 -5.76 8.95 -6.20
CA HIS A 133 -6.36 8.67 -4.91
C HIS A 133 -5.34 8.68 -3.78
N LYS A 134 -4.20 8.00 -3.96
CA LYS A 134 -3.09 8.00 -2.99
C LYS A 134 -2.55 9.40 -2.74
N LEU A 135 -2.36 10.19 -3.80
CA LEU A 135 -1.93 11.58 -3.68
C LEU A 135 -2.94 12.42 -2.89
N ALA A 136 -4.25 12.23 -3.14
CA ALA A 136 -5.30 12.93 -2.40
C ALA A 136 -5.32 12.53 -0.91
N LEU A 137 -5.06 11.25 -0.58
CA LEU A 137 -4.95 10.80 0.81
C LEU A 137 -3.80 11.49 1.53
N VAL A 138 -2.60 11.49 0.93
CA VAL A 138 -1.43 12.16 1.52
C VAL A 138 -1.65 13.66 1.66
N SER A 139 -2.19 14.32 0.62
CA SER A 139 -2.43 15.76 0.64
C SER A 139 -3.50 16.20 1.66
N ARG A 140 -4.54 15.38 1.88
CA ARG A 140 -5.57 15.69 2.89
C ARG A 140 -5.02 15.66 4.29
N GLN A 141 -4.17 14.69 4.62
CA GLN A 141 -3.58 14.57 5.95
C GLN A 141 -2.73 15.80 6.31
N ASP A 142 -2.09 16.42 5.33
CA ASP A 142 -1.30 17.64 5.55
C ASP A 142 -2.14 18.93 5.58
N ALA A 143 -3.29 18.93 4.88
CA ALA A 143 -4.10 20.14 4.71
C ALA A 143 -5.21 20.30 5.77
N GLU A 144 -5.72 19.21 6.35
CA GLU A 144 -6.92 19.27 7.22
C GLU A 144 -6.63 19.69 8.65
N TYR A 145 -5.37 19.55 9.12
CA TYR A 145 -5.03 19.83 10.52
C TYR A 145 -3.74 20.60 10.64
N SER A 146 -3.80 21.76 11.28
CA SER A 146 -2.65 22.62 11.50
C SER A 146 -1.77 22.14 12.68
N THR A 147 -2.33 21.41 13.61
CA THR A 147 -1.62 20.92 14.81
C THR A 147 -1.74 19.41 14.99
N LEU A 148 -0.77 18.82 15.70
CA LEU A 148 -0.79 17.40 16.03
C LEU A 148 -1.93 17.04 16.98
N GLU A 149 -2.32 17.97 17.86
CA GLU A 149 -3.46 17.84 18.77
C GLU A 149 -4.78 17.69 17.99
N GLU A 150 -4.97 18.51 16.95
CA GLU A 150 -6.14 18.42 16.08
C GLU A 150 -6.19 17.09 15.33
N LYS A 151 -5.06 16.64 14.79
CA LYS A 151 -4.91 15.30 14.16
C LYS A 151 -5.30 14.19 15.15
N LEU A 152 -4.78 14.24 16.37
CA LEU A 152 -5.07 13.24 17.39
C LEU A 152 -6.56 13.25 17.81
N LEU A 153 -7.15 14.41 18.02
CA LEU A 153 -8.56 14.52 18.38
C LEU A 153 -9.47 13.96 17.27
N HIS A 154 -9.14 14.23 16.01
CA HIS A 154 -9.87 13.68 14.88
C HIS A 154 -9.77 12.15 14.84
N TYR A 155 -8.55 11.61 14.92
CA TYR A 155 -8.29 10.18 14.97
C TYR A 155 -9.07 9.48 16.09
N LEU A 156 -9.03 10.03 17.31
CA LEU A 156 -9.75 9.48 18.44
C LEU A 156 -11.27 9.44 18.22
N ARG A 157 -11.82 10.46 17.55
CA ARG A 157 -13.27 10.55 17.29
C ARG A 157 -13.73 9.61 16.18
N GLN A 158 -12.94 9.46 15.13
CA GLN A 158 -13.35 8.74 13.93
C GLN A 158 -12.94 7.26 13.94
N GLU A 159 -11.75 6.95 14.44
CA GLU A 159 -11.14 5.63 14.28
C GLU A 159 -10.97 4.86 15.61
N CYS A 160 -11.26 5.49 16.73
CA CYS A 160 -11.20 4.86 18.04
C CYS A 160 -12.57 4.81 18.73
N PRO A 161 -13.56 4.06 18.22
CA PRO A 161 -14.84 3.90 18.88
C PRO A 161 -14.62 3.27 20.27
N GLY A 162 -14.98 4.04 21.33
CA GLY A 162 -14.72 3.66 22.71
C GLY A 162 -13.46 4.28 23.34
N GLY A 163 -12.71 5.15 22.61
CA GLY A 163 -11.59 5.91 23.15
C GLY A 163 -10.30 5.10 23.37
N GLN A 164 -10.21 3.89 22.83
CA GLN A 164 -9.00 3.06 22.94
C GLN A 164 -8.12 3.20 21.70
N MET A 165 -6.92 3.73 21.89
CA MET A 165 -5.90 3.81 20.84
C MET A 165 -5.24 2.45 20.61
N HIS A 166 -4.85 2.16 19.38
CA HIS A 166 -4.12 0.95 18.99
C HIS A 166 -2.62 0.95 19.41
N GLY A 167 -2.25 1.78 20.36
CA GLY A 167 -0.90 1.96 20.89
C GLY A 167 -0.20 3.20 20.33
N VAL A 168 0.72 3.75 21.12
CA VAL A 168 1.40 5.03 20.81
C VAL A 168 2.15 4.97 19.46
N GLU A 169 2.77 3.86 19.15
CA GLU A 169 3.59 3.71 17.94
C GLU A 169 2.72 3.65 16.69
N HIS A 170 1.63 2.87 16.73
CA HIS A 170 0.65 2.82 15.65
C HIS A 170 0.00 4.19 15.42
N THR A 171 -0.46 4.83 16.48
CA THR A 171 -1.10 6.16 16.40
C THR A 171 -0.13 7.23 15.92
N ALA A 172 1.13 7.23 16.39
CA ALA A 172 2.14 8.18 15.94
C ALA A 172 2.41 8.04 14.44
N THR A 173 2.46 6.81 13.94
CA THR A 173 2.64 6.55 12.51
C THR A 173 1.42 7.01 11.71
N HIS A 174 0.22 6.70 12.19
CA HIS A 174 -1.03 7.11 11.54
C HIS A 174 -1.14 8.65 11.43
N LEU A 175 -0.70 9.36 12.48
CA LEU A 175 -0.72 10.83 12.52
C LEU A 175 0.51 11.50 11.88
N HIS A 176 1.39 10.74 11.21
CA HIS A 176 2.63 11.22 10.58
C HIS A 176 3.54 11.99 11.54
N CYS A 177 3.62 11.55 12.79
CA CYS A 177 4.49 12.15 13.81
C CYS A 177 5.45 11.12 14.41
N SER A 178 6.50 11.62 15.08
CA SER A 178 7.38 10.74 15.83
C SER A 178 6.73 10.28 17.13
N ARG A 179 7.12 9.09 17.61
CA ARG A 179 6.71 8.61 18.95
C ARG A 179 6.97 9.66 20.04
N ARG A 180 8.09 10.40 19.95
CA ARG A 180 8.45 11.45 20.91
C ARG A 180 7.49 12.64 20.86
N GLN A 181 7.01 13.02 19.68
CA GLN A 181 5.99 14.08 19.53
C GLN A 181 4.67 13.61 20.15
N MET A 182 4.28 12.37 19.86
CA MET A 182 3.05 11.78 20.40
C MET A 182 3.06 11.66 21.92
N GLN A 183 4.22 11.39 22.55
CA GLN A 183 4.38 11.29 24.01
C GLN A 183 4.38 12.66 24.73
N ARG A 184 4.42 13.76 24.00
CA ARG A 184 4.39 15.12 24.55
C ARG A 184 3.00 15.74 24.56
N LEU A 185 2.03 15.08 23.91
CA LEU A 185 0.60 15.38 23.97
C LEU A 185 -0.04 14.71 25.18
#